data_ddf302ccdf5d8ee5e332c2aae8fccbb3
#
_entry.id   ddf302ccdf5d8ee5e332c2aae8fccbb3
#
_cell.length_a   1.000
_cell.length_b   1.000
_cell.length_c   1.000
_cell.angle_alpha   90.00
_cell.angle_beta   90.00
_cell.angle_gamma   90.00
#
_symmetry.space_group_name_H-M   'P 1'
#
loop_
_entity.id
_entity.type
_entity.pdbx_description
1 polymer ?
#
loop_
_entity_poly.entity_id
_entity_poly.type
_entity_poly.pdbx_seq_one_letter_code
_entity_poly.pdbx_strand_id
1 'polypeptide(L)'
;MAEPTGIETASTGDADYIGDEIDAGDEYSEEEAPSEYTTESAEAAAPRVARRPIITGHANGTGRRKEAVARVRIVPGTGQWTINGRSLDAYFPNKVHQQIVAEPFVTLGAEGKFDVIARIVGGGVTGQAGALRLGLARALTLVDPENRPPLKKAGFLTRDARVTERKKYGLKKARKAPQYSKR
;
A
#
# COMPACT_ATOMS: atom_id res chain seq x y z
N MET A 1 -17.78 -46.98 31.12
CA MET A 1 -17.26 -48.20 30.45
C MET A 1 -16.75 -47.71 29.10
N ALA A 2 -15.56 -47.76 28.82
CA ALA A 2 -14.32 -48.38 28.92
C ALA A 2 -13.37 -47.52 28.02
N GLU A 3 -12.33 -47.01 28.55
CA GLU A 3 -11.04 -46.90 27.81
C GLU A 3 -10.57 -48.34 27.54
N PRO A 4 -9.59 -48.60 26.66
CA PRO A 4 -8.23 -48.20 26.87
C PRO A 4 -7.29 -48.10 25.65
N THR A 5 -6.05 -47.84 25.99
CA THR A 5 -4.71 -48.30 25.54
C THR A 5 -4.12 -47.49 24.38
N GLY A 6 -3.00 -46.80 24.50
CA GLY A 6 -1.71 -47.11 25.09
C GLY A 6 -0.82 -47.82 24.09
N ILE A 7 0.08 -47.09 23.36
CA ILE A 7 1.27 -47.72 22.79
C ILE A 7 2.46 -46.76 23.04
N GLU A 8 3.27 -47.15 24.04
CA GLU A 8 4.66 -46.78 24.19
C GLU A 8 5.47 -47.47 23.09
N THR A 9 6.41 -46.74 22.49
CA THR A 9 7.61 -47.41 21.98
C THR A 9 8.81 -46.56 22.35
N ALA A 10 9.56 -47.09 23.32
CA ALA A 10 10.93 -46.78 23.64
C ALA A 10 11.85 -47.32 22.53
N SER A 11 13.00 -46.70 22.34
CA SER A 11 14.29 -47.34 22.06
C SER A 11 15.36 -46.29 21.82
N THR A 12 16.23 -46.07 22.79
CA THR A 12 17.62 -46.46 22.85
C THR A 12 18.52 -46.02 21.70
N GLY A 13 19.55 -45.30 22.08
CA GLY A 13 20.70 -45.01 21.24
C GLY A 13 21.75 -44.17 21.98
N ASP A 14 22.33 -44.79 23.05
CA ASP A 14 23.59 -44.30 23.63
C ASP A 14 24.67 -44.34 22.56
N ALA A 15 25.42 -43.27 22.42
CA ALA A 15 26.73 -43.28 21.81
C ALA A 15 27.66 -42.38 22.63
N ASP A 16 28.37 -43.04 23.53
CA ASP A 16 29.55 -42.52 24.19
C ASP A 16 30.54 -41.94 23.16
N TYR A 17 30.93 -40.70 23.34
CA TYR A 17 32.15 -40.20 22.72
C TYR A 17 33.11 -39.78 23.81
N ILE A 18 34.16 -40.57 23.86
CA ILE A 18 35.31 -40.53 24.74
C ILE A 18 36.08 -39.24 24.53
N GLY A 19 36.48 -38.63 25.63
CA GLY A 19 37.34 -37.47 25.68
C GLY A 19 38.73 -37.73 25.13
N ASP A 20 39.30 -36.72 24.52
CA ASP A 20 40.75 -36.53 24.44
C ASP A 20 41.05 -35.16 25.06
N GLU A 21 41.61 -35.24 26.26
CA GLU A 21 42.36 -34.17 26.91
C GLU A 21 43.59 -33.85 26.05
N ILE A 22 43.65 -32.68 25.47
CA ILE A 22 44.88 -32.09 24.99
C ILE A 22 45.20 -30.90 25.85
N ASP A 23 46.00 -31.15 26.86
CA ASP A 23 46.81 -30.18 27.58
C ASP A 23 47.86 -29.60 26.63
N ALA A 24 47.73 -28.34 26.29
CA ALA A 24 48.81 -27.54 25.70
C ALA A 24 48.68 -26.12 26.23
N GLY A 25 49.42 -25.86 27.29
CA GLY A 25 49.68 -24.51 27.74
C GLY A 25 50.38 -23.70 26.66
N ASP A 26 49.78 -22.63 26.26
CA ASP A 26 50.45 -21.51 25.61
C ASP A 26 50.19 -20.26 26.42
N GLU A 27 51.25 -19.85 27.13
CA GLU A 27 51.41 -18.52 27.69
C GLU A 27 51.29 -17.49 26.54
N TYR A 28 50.14 -16.86 26.39
CA TYR A 28 50.07 -15.63 25.62
C TYR A 28 50.30 -14.46 26.55
N SER A 29 51.49 -13.85 26.38
CA SER A 29 51.86 -12.57 26.90
C SER A 29 50.79 -11.54 26.62
N GLU A 30 50.32 -10.88 27.66
CA GLU A 30 49.52 -9.66 27.57
C GLU A 30 50.32 -8.57 26.87
N GLU A 31 50.24 -8.49 25.56
CA GLU A 31 50.55 -7.28 24.84
C GLU A 31 49.34 -6.36 24.92
N GLU A 32 49.52 -5.26 25.68
CA GLU A 32 48.57 -4.14 25.78
C GLU A 32 48.20 -3.68 24.39
N ALA A 33 46.99 -4.01 23.95
CA ALA A 33 46.38 -3.39 22.77
C ALA A 33 46.05 -1.93 23.11
N PRO A 34 46.50 -0.98 22.29
CA PRO A 34 46.14 0.43 22.53
C PRO A 34 44.63 0.64 22.37
N SER A 35 43.98 0.85 23.50
CA SER A 35 42.58 1.26 23.56
C SER A 35 42.46 2.72 23.28
N GLU A 36 42.70 3.15 22.06
CA GLU A 36 42.27 4.47 21.55
C GLU A 36 41.43 4.29 20.30
N TYR A 37 40.25 3.64 20.46
CA TYR A 37 39.14 3.97 19.62
C TYR A 37 38.55 5.26 20.15
N THR A 38 39.10 6.37 19.70
CA THR A 38 38.40 7.64 19.70
C THR A 38 37.15 7.44 18.88
N THR A 39 36.06 7.13 19.55
CA THR A 39 34.73 7.26 18.98
C THR A 39 34.49 8.76 18.82
N GLU A 40 35.15 9.39 17.84
CA GLU A 40 34.57 10.54 17.23
C GLU A 40 33.23 10.08 16.70
N SER A 41 32.21 10.35 17.49
CA SER A 41 30.84 10.38 17.05
C SER A 41 30.78 11.39 15.92
N ALA A 42 31.17 10.95 14.72
CA ALA A 42 30.64 11.53 13.51
C ALA A 42 29.15 11.38 13.66
N GLU A 43 28.52 12.39 14.25
CA GLU A 43 27.11 12.66 14.14
C GLU A 43 26.84 12.64 12.64
N ALA A 44 26.56 11.45 12.13
CA ALA A 44 26.17 11.23 10.75
C ALA A 44 24.93 12.10 10.58
N ALA A 45 25.16 13.30 10.08
CA ALA A 45 24.11 14.23 9.71
C ALA A 45 23.15 13.43 8.84
N ALA A 46 22.02 13.04 9.43
CA ALA A 46 20.97 12.31 8.74
C ALA A 46 20.80 13.00 7.38
N PRO A 47 20.81 12.26 6.26
CA PRO A 47 20.74 12.87 4.95
C PRO A 47 19.55 13.81 4.97
N ARG A 48 19.82 15.11 4.88
CA ARG A 48 18.77 16.14 4.76
C ARG A 48 18.06 15.82 3.47
N VAL A 49 16.98 15.03 3.59
CA VAL A 49 16.07 14.81 2.47
C VAL A 49 15.67 16.19 2.01
N ALA A 50 16.19 16.60 0.86
CA ALA A 50 15.89 17.87 0.28
C ALA A 50 14.37 17.99 0.19
N ARG A 51 13.76 18.80 1.06
CA ARG A 51 12.31 19.03 1.08
C ARG A 51 11.98 19.60 -0.30
N ARG A 52 11.30 18.80 -1.09
CA ARG A 52 10.83 19.27 -2.40
C ARG A 52 9.94 20.49 -2.14
N PRO A 53 10.07 21.56 -2.94
CA PRO A 53 9.28 22.76 -2.73
C PRO A 53 7.79 22.37 -2.71
N ILE A 54 7.10 22.81 -1.67
CA ILE A 54 5.64 22.67 -1.58
C ILE A 54 5.06 23.45 -2.75
N ILE A 55 4.40 22.77 -3.65
CA ILE A 55 3.74 23.43 -4.77
C ILE A 55 2.50 24.10 -4.19
N THR A 56 2.61 25.36 -3.86
CA THR A 56 1.52 26.20 -3.30
C THR A 56 0.44 26.50 -4.33
N GLY A 57 0.58 25.97 -5.54
CA GLY A 57 -0.34 26.18 -6.65
C GLY A 57 -1.27 24.99 -6.91
N HIS A 58 -1.72 24.89 -8.15
CA HIS A 58 -2.52 23.79 -8.62
C HIS A 58 -1.68 22.50 -8.79
N ALA A 59 -2.26 21.36 -8.49
CA ALA A 59 -1.66 20.06 -8.74
C ALA A 59 -2.58 19.19 -9.60
N ASN A 60 -1.95 18.37 -10.47
CA ASN A 60 -2.67 17.47 -11.36
C ASN A 60 -2.38 16.02 -10.97
N GLY A 61 -3.43 15.20 -10.90
CA GLY A 61 -3.30 13.78 -10.62
C GLY A 61 -4.10 12.94 -11.61
N THR A 62 -3.59 11.78 -11.98
CA THR A 62 -4.32 10.82 -12.80
C THR A 62 -4.59 9.56 -12.00
N GLY A 63 -5.86 9.18 -11.91
CA GLY A 63 -6.28 7.92 -11.29
C GLY A 63 -6.91 6.98 -12.31
N ARG A 64 -6.79 5.68 -12.06
CA ARG A 64 -7.34 4.63 -12.94
C ARG A 64 -7.92 3.50 -12.09
N ARG A 65 -9.11 3.01 -12.46
CA ARG A 65 -9.71 1.80 -11.90
C ARG A 65 -10.53 1.09 -12.97
N LYS A 66 -10.25 -0.20 -13.19
CA LYS A 66 -10.80 -0.96 -14.32
C LYS A 66 -10.53 -0.18 -15.62
N GLU A 67 -11.57 0.17 -16.35
CA GLU A 67 -11.51 0.95 -17.59
C GLU A 67 -11.68 2.46 -17.37
N ALA A 68 -12.03 2.88 -16.13
CA ALA A 68 -12.22 4.29 -15.80
C ALA A 68 -10.87 5.00 -15.63
N VAL A 69 -10.76 6.17 -16.26
CA VAL A 69 -9.63 7.09 -16.16
C VAL A 69 -10.13 8.44 -15.69
N ALA A 70 -9.57 8.95 -14.59
CA ALA A 70 -9.86 10.26 -14.05
C ALA A 70 -8.61 11.14 -14.14
N ARG A 71 -8.74 12.30 -14.76
CA ARG A 71 -7.74 13.37 -14.74
C ARG A 71 -8.26 14.43 -13.79
N VAL A 72 -7.52 14.66 -12.73
CA VAL A 72 -7.92 15.55 -11.63
C VAL A 72 -6.97 16.72 -11.56
N ARG A 73 -7.50 17.90 -11.41
CA ARG A 73 -6.78 19.12 -11.08
C ARG A 73 -7.36 19.66 -9.78
N ILE A 74 -6.49 19.91 -8.81
CA ILE A 74 -6.82 20.57 -7.56
C ILE A 74 -6.21 21.97 -7.54
N VAL A 75 -6.98 22.92 -7.03
CA VAL A 75 -6.58 24.33 -6.90
C VAL A 75 -6.96 24.76 -5.48
N PRO A 76 -6.17 25.57 -4.78
CA PRO A 76 -6.59 26.17 -3.52
C PRO A 76 -7.91 26.94 -3.72
N GLY A 77 -8.90 26.69 -2.86
CA GLY A 77 -10.22 27.27 -3.06
C GLY A 77 -11.18 27.03 -1.89
N THR A 78 -12.44 26.94 -2.18
CA THR A 78 -13.56 26.89 -1.22
C THR A 78 -14.18 25.50 -1.08
N GLY A 79 -13.63 24.47 -1.72
CA GLY A 79 -14.15 23.10 -1.66
C GLY A 79 -15.20 22.78 -2.73
N GLN A 80 -15.20 23.52 -3.84
CA GLN A 80 -16.12 23.23 -4.94
C GLN A 80 -15.65 22.05 -5.79
N TRP A 81 -16.63 21.24 -6.21
CA TRP A 81 -16.37 20.06 -7.05
C TRP A 81 -17.01 20.23 -8.42
N THR A 82 -16.21 20.14 -9.45
CA THR A 82 -16.66 20.16 -10.85
C THR A 82 -16.17 18.90 -11.56
N ILE A 83 -17.07 17.96 -11.85
CA ILE A 83 -16.79 16.70 -12.49
C ILE A 83 -17.49 16.66 -13.86
N ASN A 84 -16.74 16.67 -14.94
CA ASN A 84 -17.26 16.77 -16.30
C ASN A 84 -18.30 17.91 -16.47
N GLY A 85 -18.05 19.05 -15.80
CA GLY A 85 -18.96 20.20 -15.84
C GLY A 85 -20.21 20.11 -14.96
N ARG A 86 -20.31 19.09 -14.08
CA ARG A 86 -21.42 18.88 -13.13
C ARG A 86 -20.90 18.94 -11.70
N SER A 87 -21.78 19.23 -10.73
CA SER A 87 -21.45 19.14 -9.31
C SER A 87 -21.25 17.69 -8.88
N LEU A 88 -20.59 17.46 -7.73
CA LEU A 88 -20.37 16.13 -7.17
C LEU A 88 -21.68 15.36 -6.98
N ASP A 89 -22.70 16.01 -6.42
CA ASP A 89 -24.00 15.41 -6.14
C ASP A 89 -24.76 15.01 -7.41
N ALA A 90 -24.69 15.87 -8.44
CA ALA A 90 -25.31 15.58 -9.73
C ALA A 90 -24.60 14.44 -10.49
N TYR A 91 -23.28 14.30 -10.32
CA TYR A 91 -22.51 13.26 -11.00
C TYR A 91 -22.53 11.92 -10.25
N PHE A 92 -22.42 11.94 -8.92
CA PHE A 92 -22.50 10.77 -8.03
C PHE A 92 -23.71 10.92 -7.09
N PRO A 93 -24.92 10.53 -7.50
CA PRO A 93 -26.10 10.64 -6.65
C PRO A 93 -26.05 9.70 -5.43
N ASN A 94 -25.25 8.65 -5.48
CA ASN A 94 -25.08 7.72 -4.36
C ASN A 94 -24.07 8.29 -3.35
N LYS A 95 -24.50 8.51 -2.10
CA LYS A 95 -23.69 9.03 -0.99
C LYS A 95 -22.44 8.19 -0.73
N VAL A 96 -22.51 6.87 -0.91
CA VAL A 96 -21.32 5.98 -0.75
C VAL A 96 -20.21 6.34 -1.74
N HIS A 97 -20.57 6.68 -2.99
CA HIS A 97 -19.57 7.11 -3.98
C HIS A 97 -18.99 8.48 -3.63
N GLN A 98 -19.79 9.39 -3.10
CA GLN A 98 -19.33 10.69 -2.63
C GLN A 98 -18.35 10.55 -1.47
N GLN A 99 -18.66 9.69 -0.49
CA GLN A 99 -17.76 9.35 0.63
C GLN A 99 -16.43 8.80 0.14
N ILE A 100 -16.45 7.77 -0.74
CA ILE A 100 -15.23 7.18 -1.32
C ILE A 100 -14.35 8.23 -1.99
N VAL A 101 -14.96 9.21 -2.65
CA VAL A 101 -14.22 10.28 -3.34
C VAL A 101 -13.66 11.30 -2.35
N ALA A 102 -14.36 11.59 -1.26
CA ALA A 102 -13.93 12.53 -0.23
C ALA A 102 -12.89 11.96 0.74
N GLU A 103 -12.81 10.62 0.90
CA GLU A 103 -11.89 9.94 1.85
C GLU A 103 -10.46 10.53 1.90
N PRO A 104 -9.77 10.85 0.79
CA PRO A 104 -8.42 11.41 0.84
C PRO A 104 -8.36 12.77 1.54
N PHE A 105 -9.39 13.60 1.40
CA PHE A 105 -9.46 14.91 2.07
C PHE A 105 -9.77 14.76 3.56
N VAL A 106 -10.70 13.85 3.92
CA VAL A 106 -11.03 13.51 5.31
C VAL A 106 -9.79 13.03 6.06
N THR A 107 -9.03 12.10 5.46
CA THR A 107 -7.81 11.54 6.05
C THR A 107 -6.74 12.59 6.35
N LEU A 108 -6.68 13.65 5.56
CA LEU A 108 -5.71 14.75 5.71
C LEU A 108 -6.26 15.94 6.48
N GLY A 109 -7.55 15.95 6.85
CA GLY A 109 -8.22 17.12 7.42
C GLY A 109 -8.15 18.37 6.51
N ALA A 110 -8.19 18.13 5.20
CA ALA A 110 -8.06 19.16 4.17
C ALA A 110 -9.39 19.48 3.46
N GLU A 111 -10.51 19.12 4.08
CA GLU A 111 -11.84 19.40 3.54
C GLU A 111 -12.07 20.91 3.37
N GLY A 112 -12.67 21.29 2.28
CA GLY A 112 -12.98 22.70 1.97
C GLY A 112 -11.79 23.58 1.61
N LYS A 113 -10.54 23.07 1.61
CA LYS A 113 -9.36 23.87 1.28
C LYS A 113 -9.03 23.91 -0.21
N PHE A 114 -9.58 23.01 -0.98
CA PHE A 114 -9.26 22.84 -2.39
C PHE A 114 -10.51 22.72 -3.25
N ASP A 115 -10.48 23.37 -4.40
CA ASP A 115 -11.44 23.15 -5.46
C ASP A 115 -10.96 22.02 -6.36
N VAL A 116 -11.87 21.13 -6.76
CA VAL A 116 -11.56 19.94 -7.54
C VAL A 116 -12.20 20.04 -8.92
N ILE A 117 -11.39 20.02 -9.94
CA ILE A 117 -11.82 19.96 -11.34
C ILE A 117 -11.38 18.60 -11.90
N ALA A 118 -12.36 17.77 -12.27
CA ALA A 118 -12.09 16.43 -12.76
C ALA A 118 -12.72 16.15 -14.13
N ARG A 119 -11.95 15.50 -15.01
CA ARG A 119 -12.44 14.90 -16.24
C ARG A 119 -12.33 13.39 -16.14
N ILE A 120 -13.45 12.70 -16.25
CA ILE A 120 -13.54 11.24 -16.10
C ILE A 120 -14.10 10.65 -17.38
N VAL A 121 -13.45 9.60 -17.87
CA VAL A 121 -13.85 8.86 -19.06
C VAL A 121 -13.79 7.36 -18.82
N GLY A 122 -14.63 6.62 -19.49
CA GLY A 122 -14.68 5.16 -19.47
C GLY A 122 -15.25 4.54 -18.18
N GLY A 123 -15.45 3.24 -18.22
CA GLY A 123 -15.92 2.44 -17.09
C GLY A 123 -17.32 2.78 -16.59
N GLY A 124 -17.69 2.25 -15.43
CA GLY A 124 -18.95 2.53 -14.74
C GLY A 124 -18.76 3.42 -13.51
N VAL A 125 -19.85 3.91 -12.93
CA VAL A 125 -19.88 4.90 -11.82
C VAL A 125 -18.97 4.49 -10.65
N THR A 126 -19.05 3.25 -10.20
CA THR A 126 -18.19 2.72 -9.11
C THR A 126 -16.70 2.73 -9.48
N GLY A 127 -16.39 2.41 -10.75
CA GLY A 127 -15.02 2.47 -11.27
C GLY A 127 -14.50 3.90 -11.33
N GLN A 128 -15.37 4.82 -11.73
CA GLN A 128 -15.08 6.25 -11.84
C GLN A 128 -14.82 6.89 -10.47
N ALA A 129 -15.63 6.55 -9.44
CA ALA A 129 -15.39 7.00 -8.06
C ALA A 129 -14.03 6.54 -7.53
N GLY A 130 -13.68 5.26 -7.72
CA GLY A 130 -12.37 4.74 -7.32
C GLY A 130 -11.20 5.32 -8.12
N ALA A 131 -11.40 5.61 -9.42
CA ALA A 131 -10.38 6.29 -10.24
C ALA A 131 -10.19 7.74 -9.75
N LEU A 132 -11.28 8.43 -9.45
CA LEU A 132 -11.23 9.80 -8.93
C LEU A 132 -10.50 9.85 -7.58
N ARG A 133 -10.80 8.93 -6.64
CA ARG A 133 -10.10 8.81 -5.36
C ARG A 133 -8.58 8.70 -5.52
N LEU A 134 -8.13 7.79 -6.38
CA LEU A 134 -6.70 7.61 -6.65
C LEU A 134 -6.07 8.85 -7.28
N GLY A 135 -6.79 9.51 -8.20
CA GLY A 135 -6.33 10.75 -8.85
C GLY A 135 -6.14 11.88 -7.85
N LEU A 136 -7.10 12.05 -6.93
CA LEU A 136 -7.05 13.03 -5.83
C LEU A 136 -5.88 12.75 -4.89
N ALA A 137 -5.72 11.51 -4.43
CA ALA A 137 -4.61 11.15 -3.54
C ALA A 137 -3.25 11.46 -4.17
N ARG A 138 -3.08 11.22 -5.48
CA ARG A 138 -1.87 11.58 -6.21
C ARG A 138 -1.66 13.09 -6.33
N ALA A 139 -2.73 13.84 -6.60
CA ALA A 139 -2.66 15.28 -6.69
C ALA A 139 -2.28 15.90 -5.32
N LEU A 140 -2.89 15.44 -4.23
CA LEU A 140 -2.57 15.87 -2.85
C LEU A 140 -1.13 15.59 -2.45
N THR A 141 -0.55 14.48 -2.92
CA THR A 141 0.87 14.15 -2.70
C THR A 141 1.81 15.11 -3.46
N LEU A 142 1.37 15.70 -4.57
CA LEU A 142 2.15 16.67 -5.32
C LEU A 142 2.08 18.07 -4.70
N VAL A 143 0.97 18.41 -4.05
CA VAL A 143 0.84 19.67 -3.31
C VAL A 143 1.79 19.66 -2.12
N ASP A 144 1.74 18.60 -1.34
CA ASP A 144 2.57 18.44 -0.15
C ASP A 144 3.08 17.00 -0.06
N PRO A 145 4.39 16.78 -0.14
CA PRO A 145 5.01 15.46 0.02
C PRO A 145 4.74 14.81 1.38
N GLU A 146 4.48 15.59 2.43
CA GLU A 146 4.16 15.08 3.77
C GLU A 146 2.80 14.36 3.81
N ASN A 147 1.92 14.64 2.86
CA ASN A 147 0.64 13.94 2.71
C ASN A 147 0.80 12.47 2.22
N ARG A 148 1.99 12.10 1.71
CA ARG A 148 2.20 10.77 1.14
C ARG A 148 2.14 9.63 2.17
N PRO A 149 2.78 9.71 3.37
CA PRO A 149 2.72 8.66 4.38
C PRO A 149 1.28 8.31 4.82
N PRO A 150 0.43 9.26 5.26
CA PRO A 150 -0.94 8.96 5.68
C PRO A 150 -1.79 8.41 4.53
N LEU A 151 -1.69 8.95 3.32
CA LEU A 151 -2.42 8.45 2.15
C LEU A 151 -1.96 7.05 1.71
N LYS A 152 -0.68 6.72 1.87
CA LYS A 152 -0.16 5.39 1.61
C LYS A 152 -0.64 4.38 2.66
N LYS A 153 -0.63 4.76 3.94
CA LYS A 153 -1.15 3.93 5.05
C LYS A 153 -2.64 3.60 4.86
N ALA A 154 -3.43 4.57 4.42
CA ALA A 154 -4.85 4.38 4.08
C ALA A 154 -5.09 3.60 2.77
N GLY A 155 -4.04 3.30 1.98
CA GLY A 155 -4.14 2.53 0.74
C GLY A 155 -4.63 3.30 -0.49
N PHE A 156 -4.77 4.63 -0.42
CA PHE A 156 -5.33 5.44 -1.50
C PHE A 156 -4.38 5.64 -2.69
N LEU A 157 -3.09 5.39 -2.52
CA LEU A 157 -2.09 5.52 -3.59
C LEU A 157 -1.93 4.23 -4.41
N THR A 158 -2.53 3.13 -3.98
CA THR A 158 -2.46 1.84 -4.68
C THR A 158 -3.61 1.71 -5.68
N ARG A 159 -3.29 1.33 -6.90
CA ARG A 159 -4.30 1.03 -7.91
C ARG A 159 -4.97 -0.32 -7.61
N ASP A 160 -6.31 -0.37 -7.65
CA ASP A 160 -7.07 -1.62 -7.62
C ASP A 160 -6.86 -2.36 -8.95
N ALA A 161 -6.17 -3.51 -8.88
CA ALA A 161 -5.82 -4.31 -10.05
C ALA A 161 -6.96 -5.22 -10.54
N ARG A 162 -8.07 -5.32 -9.79
CA ARG A 162 -9.20 -6.22 -10.13
C ARG A 162 -9.85 -5.79 -11.43
N VAL A 163 -9.76 -6.65 -12.46
CA VAL A 163 -10.37 -6.46 -13.78
C VAL A 163 -11.21 -7.69 -14.10
N THR A 164 -12.22 -7.54 -14.95
CA THR A 164 -13.03 -8.66 -15.42
C THR A 164 -12.18 -9.58 -16.29
N GLU A 165 -12.13 -10.86 -15.94
CA GLU A 165 -11.40 -11.86 -16.74
C GLU A 165 -12.04 -12.04 -18.11
N ARG A 166 -11.19 -12.23 -19.12
CA ARG A 166 -11.62 -12.51 -20.49
C ARG A 166 -12.32 -13.87 -20.55
N LYS A 167 -13.44 -13.94 -21.28
CA LYS A 167 -14.09 -15.20 -21.62
C LYS A 167 -13.09 -16.13 -22.31
N LYS A 168 -13.05 -17.41 -21.92
CA LYS A 168 -12.21 -18.45 -22.52
C LYS A 168 -13.01 -19.30 -23.50
N TYR A 169 -12.36 -19.87 -24.49
CA TYR A 169 -12.99 -20.80 -25.40
C TYR A 169 -13.47 -22.04 -24.63
N GLY A 170 -14.52 -22.68 -25.09
CA GLY A 170 -15.15 -23.86 -24.44
C GLY A 170 -15.92 -23.54 -23.17
N LEU A 171 -15.81 -22.35 -22.57
CA LEU A 171 -16.53 -21.94 -21.39
C LEU A 171 -17.64 -20.92 -21.71
N LYS A 172 -18.72 -20.89 -20.91
CA LYS A 172 -19.78 -19.87 -21.04
C LYS A 172 -19.35 -18.48 -20.61
N LYS A 173 -18.46 -18.40 -19.60
CA LYS A 173 -17.79 -17.18 -19.09
C LYS A 173 -16.30 -17.46 -18.86
N ALA A 174 -15.59 -16.59 -18.15
CA ALA A 174 -14.18 -16.79 -17.86
C ALA A 174 -13.88 -18.12 -17.12
N ARG A 175 -14.77 -18.53 -16.20
CA ARG A 175 -14.62 -19.74 -15.38
C ARG A 175 -15.87 -20.63 -15.35
N LYS A 176 -16.97 -20.27 -16.03
CA LYS A 176 -18.22 -21.04 -16.02
C LYS A 176 -18.24 -22.02 -17.21
N ALA A 177 -18.14 -23.32 -16.88
CA ALA A 177 -18.27 -24.39 -17.85
C ALA A 177 -19.73 -24.60 -18.29
N PRO A 178 -19.98 -25.22 -19.46
CA PRO A 178 -21.26 -25.75 -19.85
C PRO A 178 -21.71 -26.86 -18.87
N GLN A 179 -23.02 -27.08 -18.79
CA GLN A 179 -23.57 -28.19 -18.03
C GLN A 179 -23.09 -29.53 -18.63
N TYR A 180 -22.53 -30.36 -17.79
CA TYR A 180 -22.17 -31.72 -18.21
C TYR A 180 -23.44 -32.58 -18.37
N SER A 181 -23.56 -33.24 -19.50
CA SER A 181 -24.61 -34.23 -19.73
C SER A 181 -24.04 -35.62 -19.46
N LYS A 182 -24.66 -36.38 -18.55
CA LYS A 182 -24.27 -37.76 -18.16
C LYS A 182 -24.80 -38.83 -19.11
N ARG A 183 -25.38 -38.48 -20.24
CA ARG A 183 -25.92 -39.43 -21.24
C ARG A 183 -25.05 -39.44 -22.48
#